data_5273e628270865c7fc96f3ba5a844947
#
_entry.id   5273e628270865c7fc96f3ba5a844947
#
_cell.length_a   1.000
_cell.length_b   1.000
_cell.length_c   1.000
_cell.angle_alpha   90.00
_cell.angle_beta   90.00
_cell.angle_gamma   90.00
#
_symmetry.space_group_name_H-M   'P 1'
#
loop_
_entity.id
_entity.type
_entity.pdbx_description
1 polymer ?
#
loop_
_entity_poly.entity_id
_entity_poly.type
_entity_poly.pdbx_seq_one_letter_code
_entity_poly.pdbx_strand_id
1 'polypeptide(L)'
;TERELWLQFADKADYEAKAQMVHDMIRISDGNDMVFLYLAEEKAVKQLGRNETVCADVDLINEFKAKLGEKNVKVREKTIEKMR
;
A
#
# COMPACT_ATOMS: atom_id res chain seq x y z
N THR A 1 2.16 -1.58 -17.23
CA THR A 1 2.77 -0.76 -16.20
C THR A 1 2.34 -1.26 -14.83
N GLU A 2 3.31 -1.56 -14.00
CA GLU A 2 3.03 -2.02 -12.65
C GLU A 2 3.04 -0.85 -11.69
N ARG A 3 2.25 -0.96 -10.67
CA ARG A 3 2.18 0.08 -9.64
C ARG A 3 2.55 -0.52 -8.30
N GLU A 4 2.99 0.37 -7.41
CA GLU A 4 3.26 -0.01 -6.03
C GLU A 4 2.45 0.90 -5.14
N LEU A 5 1.67 0.30 -4.27
CA LEU A 5 0.88 1.04 -3.30
C LEU A 5 1.65 1.09 -1.98
N TRP A 6 1.97 2.29 -1.54
CA TRP A 6 2.75 2.49 -0.32
C TRP A 6 1.86 3.08 0.75
N LEU A 7 1.78 2.39 1.87
CA LEU A 7 0.98 2.82 3.02
C LEU A 7 1.93 3.11 4.16
N GLN A 8 1.87 4.32 4.71
CA GLN A 8 2.74 4.74 5.77
C GLN A 8 2.00 4.77 7.10
N PHE A 9 2.66 4.28 8.13
CA PHE A 9 2.13 4.31 9.49
C PHE A 9 3.16 4.97 10.39
N ALA A 10 2.70 5.62 11.45
CA ALA A 10 3.59 6.32 12.34
C ALA A 10 4.54 5.35 13.04
N ASP A 11 4.00 4.24 13.53
CA ASP A 11 4.79 3.23 14.20
C ASP A 11 4.07 1.90 14.10
N LYS A 12 4.65 0.90 14.75
CA LYS A 12 4.09 -0.44 14.69
C LYS A 12 2.70 -0.50 15.35
N ALA A 13 2.51 0.22 16.42
CA ALA A 13 1.21 0.24 17.10
C ALA A 13 0.14 0.84 16.21
N ASP A 14 0.48 1.90 15.48
CA ASP A 14 -0.43 2.52 14.55
C ASP A 14 -0.84 1.53 13.46
N TYR A 15 0.13 0.80 12.93
CA TYR A 15 -0.16 -0.21 11.93
C TYR A 15 -1.08 -1.30 12.50
N GLU A 16 -0.75 -1.79 13.70
CA GLU A 16 -1.54 -2.87 14.28
C GLU A 16 -2.97 -2.46 14.55
N ALA A 17 -3.18 -1.21 14.91
CA ALA A 17 -4.52 -0.70 15.13
C ALA A 17 -5.35 -0.68 13.84
N LYS A 18 -4.68 -0.56 12.70
CA LYS A 18 -5.37 -0.45 11.41
C LYS A 18 -5.20 -1.68 10.54
N ALA A 19 -4.45 -2.67 11.01
CA ALA A 19 -4.10 -3.82 10.17
C ALA A 19 -5.32 -4.57 9.66
N GLN A 20 -6.31 -4.78 10.51
CA GLN A 20 -7.49 -5.52 10.11
C GLN A 20 -8.19 -4.82 8.93
N MET A 21 -8.37 -3.52 9.05
CA MET A 21 -9.02 -2.76 7.99
C MET A 21 -8.19 -2.79 6.70
N VAL A 22 -6.87 -2.63 6.82
CA VAL A 22 -6.00 -2.65 5.67
C VAL A 22 -6.08 -3.99 4.95
N HIS A 23 -5.98 -5.08 5.70
CA HIS A 23 -6.00 -6.40 5.08
C HIS A 23 -7.37 -6.72 4.50
N ASP A 24 -8.44 -6.25 5.12
CA ASP A 24 -9.76 -6.45 4.56
C ASP A 24 -9.91 -5.74 3.22
N MET A 25 -9.40 -4.52 3.12
CA MET A 25 -9.46 -3.78 1.88
C MET A 25 -8.62 -4.44 0.79
N ILE A 26 -7.46 -4.96 1.17
CA ILE A 26 -6.61 -5.67 0.21
C ILE A 26 -7.31 -6.92 -0.28
N ARG A 27 -7.97 -7.64 0.63
CA ARG A 27 -8.59 -8.90 0.27
C ARG A 27 -9.73 -8.74 -0.72
N ILE A 28 -10.48 -7.65 -0.62
CA ILE A 28 -11.59 -7.42 -1.54
C ILE A 28 -11.16 -6.79 -2.84
N SER A 29 -9.92 -6.35 -2.92
CA SER A 29 -9.37 -5.79 -4.14
C SER A 29 -8.70 -6.89 -4.93
N ASP A 30 -8.90 -6.89 -6.24
CA ASP A 30 -8.37 -7.94 -7.09
C ASP A 30 -7.47 -7.31 -8.13
N GLY A 31 -6.17 -7.58 -8.01
CA GLY A 31 -5.22 -7.00 -8.94
C GLY A 31 -3.83 -7.56 -8.73
N ASN A 32 -2.86 -6.97 -9.41
CA ASN A 32 -1.48 -7.44 -9.38
C ASN A 32 -0.50 -6.42 -8.85
N ASP A 33 -0.99 -5.32 -8.30
CA ASP A 33 -0.12 -4.28 -7.80
C ASP A 33 0.34 -4.61 -6.39
N MET A 34 1.64 -4.47 -6.15
CA MET A 34 2.22 -4.81 -4.85
C MET A 34 1.91 -3.75 -3.81
N VAL A 35 1.83 -4.18 -2.57
CA VAL A 35 1.58 -3.29 -1.45
C VAL A 35 2.79 -3.28 -0.54
N PHE A 36 3.24 -2.07 -0.19
CA PHE A 36 4.36 -1.89 0.73
C PHE A 36 3.88 -1.12 1.94
N LEU A 37 4.36 -1.53 3.10
CA LEU A 37 4.05 -0.84 4.35
C LEU A 37 5.33 -0.15 4.84
N TYR A 38 5.20 1.09 5.25
CA TYR A 38 6.33 1.84 5.77
C TYR A 38 6.02 2.30 7.20
N LEU A 39 6.88 1.91 8.13
CA LEU A 39 6.76 2.30 9.52
C LEU A 39 7.74 3.44 9.76
N ALA A 40 7.22 4.65 9.87
CA ALA A 40 8.07 5.84 9.87
C ALA A 40 9.02 5.89 11.07
N GLU A 41 8.53 5.50 12.23
CA GLU A 41 9.35 5.57 13.44
C GLU A 41 10.55 4.63 13.34
N GLU A 42 10.34 3.46 12.80
CA GLU A 42 11.41 2.47 12.70
C GLU A 42 12.15 2.54 11.37
N LYS A 43 11.63 3.36 10.45
CA LYS A 43 12.17 3.46 9.10
C LYS A 43 12.22 2.10 8.44
N ALA A 44 11.22 1.28 8.70
CA ALA A 44 11.17 -0.09 8.22
C ALA A 44 10.18 -0.20 7.07
N VAL A 45 10.55 -0.96 6.06
CA VAL A 45 9.70 -1.22 4.91
C VAL A 45 9.35 -2.70 4.92
N LYS A 46 8.05 -3.00 4.76
CA LYS A 46 7.60 -4.36 4.68
C LYS A 46 6.82 -4.54 3.40
N GLN A 47 7.24 -5.47 2.57
CA GLN A 47 6.54 -5.78 1.33
C GLN A 47 5.58 -6.93 1.60
N LEU A 48 4.33 -6.72 1.21
CA LEU A 48 3.35 -7.79 1.35
C LEU A 48 3.52 -8.80 0.24
N GLY A 49 3.09 -10.03 0.51
CA GLY A 49 3.32 -11.11 -0.42
C GLY A 49 2.44 -11.05 -1.66
N ARG A 50 2.65 -12.01 -2.53
CA ARG A 50 1.93 -12.05 -3.81
C ARG A 50 0.44 -12.30 -3.62
N ASN A 51 0.06 -12.87 -2.49
CA ASN A 51 -1.34 -13.10 -2.20
C ASN A 51 -2.05 -11.87 -1.68
N GLU A 52 -1.30 -10.78 -1.51
CA GLU A 52 -1.86 -9.56 -0.96
C GLU A 52 -1.63 -8.40 -1.91
N THR A 53 -1.91 -8.64 -3.17
CA THR A 53 -1.83 -7.59 -4.19
C THR A 53 -3.21 -6.98 -4.39
N VAL A 54 -3.20 -5.79 -4.98
CA VAL A 54 -4.43 -5.02 -5.17
C VAL A 54 -4.48 -4.46 -6.56
N CYS A 55 -5.63 -3.92 -6.91
CA CYS A 55 -5.75 -3.07 -8.07
C CYS A 55 -5.70 -1.64 -7.57
N ALA A 56 -4.56 -0.99 -7.75
CA ALA A 56 -4.33 0.35 -7.20
C ALA A 56 -5.00 1.40 -8.09
N ASP A 57 -6.32 1.35 -8.16
CA ASP A 57 -7.06 2.31 -8.94
C ASP A 57 -7.45 3.51 -8.07
N VAL A 58 -8.07 4.49 -8.70
CA VAL A 58 -8.42 5.73 -8.02
C VAL A 58 -9.34 5.48 -6.83
N ASP A 59 -10.30 4.57 -6.99
CA ASP A 59 -11.26 4.31 -5.93
C ASP A 59 -10.58 3.72 -4.71
N LEU A 60 -9.71 2.75 -4.90
CA LEU A 60 -9.01 2.13 -3.78
C LEU A 60 -8.06 3.12 -3.12
N ILE A 61 -7.33 3.88 -3.93
CA ILE A 61 -6.41 4.87 -3.40
C ILE A 61 -7.15 5.90 -2.56
N ASN A 62 -8.29 6.37 -3.03
CA ASN A 62 -9.08 7.34 -2.28
C ASN A 62 -9.63 6.75 -0.99
N GLU A 63 -10.01 5.48 -1.00
CA GLU A 63 -10.46 4.81 0.21
C GLU A 63 -9.35 4.77 1.25
N PHE A 64 -8.15 4.38 0.85
CA PHE A 64 -7.03 4.37 1.78
C PHE A 64 -6.69 5.77 2.29
N LYS A 65 -6.77 6.77 1.40
CA LYS A 65 -6.51 8.14 1.82
C LYS A 65 -7.51 8.62 2.85
N ALA A 66 -8.77 8.21 2.69
CA ALA A 66 -9.80 8.60 3.64
C ALA A 66 -9.59 7.95 4.99
N LYS A 67 -9.06 6.72 5.02
CA LYS A 67 -8.90 5.99 6.27
C LYS A 67 -7.56 6.19 6.94
N LEU A 68 -6.51 6.39 6.16
CA LEU A 68 -5.16 6.51 6.71
C LEU A 68 -4.62 7.93 6.65
N GLY A 69 -5.25 8.80 5.88
CA GLY A 69 -4.75 10.14 5.67
C GLY A 69 -4.04 10.25 4.35
N GLU A 70 -4.26 11.37 3.67
CA GLU A 70 -3.71 11.55 2.33
C GLU A 70 -2.18 11.49 2.33
N LYS A 71 -1.56 11.97 3.38
CA LYS A 71 -0.11 11.99 3.46
C LYS A 71 0.48 10.60 3.62
N ASN A 72 -0.32 9.63 4.02
CA ASN A 72 0.16 8.30 4.34
C ASN A 72 -0.07 7.29 3.23
N VAL A 73 -0.56 7.75 2.10
CA VAL A 73 -0.83 6.86 0.97
C VAL A 73 -0.14 7.41 -0.26
N LYS A 74 0.70 6.59 -0.87
CA LYS A 74 1.40 6.98 -2.09
C LYS A 74 1.36 5.85 -3.09
N VAL A 75 1.31 6.21 -4.35
CA VAL A 75 1.36 5.23 -5.43
C VAL A 75 2.56 5.56 -6.30
N ARG A 76 3.36 4.55 -6.56
CA ARG A 76 4.50 4.68 -7.45
C ARG A 76 4.26 3.81 -8.66
N GLU A 77 4.53 4.36 -9.82
CA GLU A 77 4.49 3.57 -11.03
C GLU A 77 5.86 3.01 -11.30
N LYS A 78 5.89 1.70 -11.44
CA LYS A 78 7.15 1.04 -11.72
C LYS A 78 7.30 0.97 -13.22
N THR A 79 8.13 1.82 -13.76
CA THR A 79 8.38 1.85 -15.18
C THR A 79 9.42 0.80 -15.51
N ILE A 80 9.10 -0.09 -16.39
CA ILE A 80 10.06 -1.07 -16.85
C ILE A 80 10.84 -0.42 -17.97
N GLU A 81 12.01 0.00 -17.63
CA GLU A 81 12.83 0.60 -18.61
C GLU A 81 13.51 -0.42 -19.40
N LYS A 82 13.44 -0.31 -20.54
CA LYS A 82 14.08 -1.22 -21.27
C LYS A 82 15.25 -0.70 -21.69
N MET A 83 15.95 -0.63 -21.54
CA MET A 83 16.82 -0.05 -21.88
C MET A 83 17.28 -0.25 -22.76
N ARG A 84 17.31 -0.21 -23.16
CA ARG A 84 17.66 -0.33 -23.86
C ARG A 84 18.55 -0.46 -24.21
#